data_32e70f1ae91f22bede25e93201194f0f
#
_entry.id   32e70f1ae91f22bede25e93201194f0f
#
_cell.length_a   1.000
_cell.length_b   1.000
_cell.length_c   1.000
_cell.angle_alpha   90.00
_cell.angle_beta   90.00
_cell.angle_gamma   90.00
#
_symmetry.space_group_name_H-M   'P 1'
#
loop_
_entity.id
_entity.type
_entity.pdbx_description
1 polymer ?
#
loop_
_entity_poly.entity_id
_entity_poly.type
_entity_poly.pdbx_seq_one_letter_code
_entity_poly.pdbx_strand_id
1 'polypeptide(L)'
;MRLLLGALRLYVYRALWYWLGITSAGRALVKALGSPNENIRSIAGILLVKSGKRVEALLLEALNRRENLPTVLTVLGSIGDPALIPQLRQFTNDPNPDVAKAAREALKVIEFSTKT
;
A
#
# COMPACT_ATOMS: atom_id res chain seq x y z
N MET A 1 10.19 -4.67 41.53
CA MET A 1 10.59 -3.50 40.73
C MET A 1 11.22 -3.85 39.39
N ARG A 2 12.16 -4.79 39.34
CA ARG A 2 12.79 -5.23 38.10
C ARG A 2 11.79 -5.82 37.08
N LEU A 3 10.78 -6.53 37.57
CA LEU A 3 9.75 -7.15 36.71
C LEU A 3 8.86 -6.09 36.06
N LEU A 4 8.50 -5.04 36.80
CA LEU A 4 7.67 -3.95 36.28
C LEU A 4 8.43 -3.09 35.27
N LEU A 5 9.69 -2.78 35.55
CA LEU A 5 10.55 -2.05 34.63
C LEU A 5 10.83 -2.86 33.36
N GLY A 6 11.04 -4.17 33.51
CA GLY A 6 11.21 -5.07 32.37
C GLY A 6 9.96 -5.17 31.49
N ALA A 7 8.78 -5.27 32.13
CA ALA A 7 7.51 -5.32 31.42
C ALA A 7 7.22 -3.99 30.70
N LEU A 8 7.47 -2.86 31.34
CA LEU A 8 7.30 -1.55 30.75
C LEU A 8 8.25 -1.35 29.57
N ARG A 9 9.49 -1.77 29.72
CA ARG A 9 10.52 -1.71 28.69
C ARG A 9 10.10 -2.54 27.47
N LEU A 10 9.61 -3.76 27.69
CA LEU A 10 9.09 -4.61 26.63
C LEU A 10 7.88 -3.98 25.94
N TYR A 11 7.01 -3.35 26.70
CA TYR A 11 5.82 -2.69 26.18
C TYR A 11 6.21 -1.49 25.28
N VAL A 12 7.16 -0.68 25.73
CA VAL A 12 7.67 0.46 24.96
C VAL A 12 8.37 -0.01 23.68
N TYR A 13 9.21 -1.05 23.79
CA TYR A 13 9.85 -1.64 22.60
C TYR A 13 8.84 -2.19 21.63
N ARG A 14 7.80 -2.85 22.14
CA ARG A 14 6.73 -3.41 21.32
C ARG A 14 5.95 -2.30 20.60
N ALA A 15 5.66 -1.20 21.28
CA ALA A 15 5.01 -0.04 20.69
C ALA A 15 5.88 0.63 19.65
N LEU A 16 7.18 0.82 19.93
CA LEU A 16 8.15 1.36 18.98
C LEU A 16 8.33 0.44 17.77
N TRP A 17 8.44 -0.86 18.03
CA TRP A 17 8.52 -1.88 16.98
C TRP A 17 7.30 -1.87 16.09
N TYR A 18 6.13 -1.78 16.69
CA TYR A 18 4.88 -1.70 15.96
C TYR A 18 4.85 -0.44 15.08
N TRP A 19 5.28 0.68 15.62
CA TRP A 19 5.28 1.95 14.91
C TRP A 19 6.35 2.03 13.83
N LEU A 20 7.59 1.67 14.15
CA LEU A 20 8.70 1.60 13.20
C LEU A 20 8.52 0.43 12.23
N GLY A 21 8.00 -0.68 12.74
CA GLY A 21 7.73 -1.88 11.96
C GLY A 21 6.68 -1.68 10.89
N ILE A 22 5.67 -0.84 11.12
CA ILE A 22 4.67 -0.51 10.10
C ILE A 22 5.33 0.15 8.89
N THR A 23 6.23 1.11 9.11
CA THR A 23 6.93 1.80 8.02
C THR A 23 7.90 0.86 7.31
N SER A 24 8.73 0.13 8.06
CA SER A 24 9.69 -0.82 7.49
C SER A 24 9.00 -1.99 6.79
N ALA A 25 7.97 -2.56 7.43
CA ALA A 25 7.19 -3.64 6.85
C ALA A 25 6.41 -3.16 5.63
N GLY A 26 5.84 -1.96 5.69
CA GLY A 26 5.15 -1.35 4.57
C GLY A 26 6.05 -1.18 3.36
N ARG A 27 7.26 -0.67 3.56
CA ARG A 27 8.24 -0.53 2.47
C ARG A 27 8.66 -1.87 1.90
N ALA A 28 8.86 -2.88 2.74
CA ALA A 28 9.19 -4.22 2.30
C ALA A 28 8.05 -4.83 1.47
N LEU A 29 6.80 -4.61 1.90
CA LEU A 29 5.62 -5.07 1.18
C LEU A 29 5.47 -4.37 -0.18
N VAL A 30 5.67 -3.05 -0.22
CA VAL A 30 5.62 -2.29 -1.48
C VAL A 30 6.70 -2.80 -2.43
N LYS A 31 7.90 -3.04 -1.93
CA LYS A 31 9.00 -3.62 -2.72
C LYS A 31 8.66 -5.03 -3.21
N ALA A 32 7.99 -5.82 -2.37
CA ALA A 32 7.58 -7.18 -2.71
C ALA A 32 6.55 -7.22 -3.84
N LEU A 33 5.84 -6.13 -4.13
CA LEU A 33 4.97 -6.03 -5.29
C LEU A 33 5.72 -6.17 -6.61
N GLY A 34 7.03 -5.95 -6.61
CA GLY A 34 7.90 -6.16 -7.76
C GLY A 34 8.57 -7.53 -7.80
N SER A 35 8.24 -8.42 -6.87
CA SER A 35 8.85 -9.75 -6.83
C SER A 35 8.50 -10.57 -8.09
N PRO A 36 9.45 -11.34 -8.62
CA PRO A 36 9.15 -12.27 -9.71
C PRO A 36 8.26 -13.44 -9.26
N ASN A 37 8.17 -13.69 -7.95
CA ASN A 37 7.31 -14.73 -7.41
C ASN A 37 5.87 -14.22 -7.26
N GLU A 38 4.95 -14.81 -8.00
CA GLU A 38 3.54 -14.43 -8.00
C GLU A 38 2.89 -14.56 -6.62
N ASN A 39 3.24 -15.59 -5.86
CA ASN A 39 2.69 -15.79 -4.51
C ASN A 39 3.11 -14.67 -3.57
N ILE A 40 4.36 -14.23 -3.66
CA ILE A 40 4.87 -13.12 -2.84
C ILE A 40 4.16 -11.83 -3.21
N ARG A 41 3.97 -11.55 -4.51
CA ARG A 41 3.24 -10.35 -4.96
C ARG A 41 1.81 -10.36 -4.43
N SER A 42 1.13 -11.49 -4.52
CA SER A 42 -0.26 -11.62 -4.06
C SER A 42 -0.40 -11.40 -2.57
N ILE A 43 0.48 -12.02 -1.78
CA ILE A 43 0.48 -11.87 -0.32
C ILE A 43 0.76 -10.41 0.06
N ALA A 44 1.76 -9.81 -0.56
CA ALA A 44 2.12 -8.40 -0.31
C ALA A 44 0.93 -7.48 -0.62
N GLY A 45 0.27 -7.70 -1.75
CA GLY A 45 -0.92 -6.92 -2.13
C GLY A 45 -2.04 -7.04 -1.12
N ILE A 46 -2.35 -8.25 -0.66
CA ILE A 46 -3.40 -8.49 0.33
C ILE A 46 -3.07 -7.78 1.64
N LEU A 47 -1.83 -7.89 2.10
CA LEU A 47 -1.40 -7.26 3.36
C LEU A 47 -1.44 -5.73 3.26
N LEU A 48 -1.06 -5.17 2.13
CA LEU A 48 -1.13 -3.72 1.90
C LEU A 48 -2.57 -3.24 1.89
N VAL A 49 -3.48 -3.94 1.23
CA VAL A 49 -4.90 -3.59 1.22
C VAL A 49 -5.47 -3.63 2.64
N LYS A 50 -5.12 -4.64 3.42
CA LYS A 50 -5.55 -4.74 4.83
C LYS A 50 -5.01 -3.62 5.70
N SER A 51 -3.83 -3.12 5.40
CA SER A 51 -3.23 -1.99 6.11
C SER A 51 -3.92 -0.65 5.77
N GLY A 52 -4.56 -0.57 4.62
CA GLY A 52 -5.39 0.57 4.23
C GLY A 52 -4.63 1.89 4.19
N LYS A 53 -5.22 2.92 4.79
CA LYS A 53 -4.66 4.28 4.75
C LYS A 53 -3.25 4.41 5.32
N ARG A 54 -2.84 3.50 6.18
CA ARG A 54 -1.51 3.53 6.81
C ARG A 54 -0.38 3.42 5.81
N VAL A 55 -0.60 2.74 4.70
CA VAL A 55 0.44 2.50 3.68
C VAL A 55 0.25 3.34 2.41
N GLU A 56 -0.79 4.15 2.33
CA GLU A 56 -1.06 4.97 1.14
C GLU A 56 0.12 5.89 0.77
N ALA A 57 0.73 6.52 1.77
CA ALA A 57 1.87 7.40 1.52
C ALA A 57 3.04 6.66 0.87
N LEU A 58 3.29 5.43 1.29
CA LEU A 58 4.34 4.58 0.71
C LEU A 58 3.99 4.15 -0.71
N LEU A 59 2.73 3.85 -0.96
CA LEU A 59 2.25 3.50 -2.30
C LEU A 59 2.32 4.70 -3.25
N LEU A 60 1.95 5.89 -2.76
CA LEU A 60 2.06 7.13 -3.55
C LEU A 60 3.52 7.45 -3.87
N GLU A 61 4.43 7.21 -2.94
CA GLU A 61 5.87 7.35 -3.17
C GLU A 61 6.33 6.43 -4.30
N ALA A 62 5.85 5.19 -4.32
CA ALA A 62 6.15 4.23 -5.39
C ALA A 62 5.58 4.71 -6.73
N LEU A 63 4.39 5.30 -6.75
CA LEU A 63 3.83 5.92 -7.97
C LEU A 63 4.74 7.04 -8.49
N ASN A 64 5.21 7.89 -7.61
CA ASN A 64 6.08 9.01 -8.00
C ASN A 64 7.41 8.52 -8.56
N ARG A 65 7.91 7.40 -8.06
CA ARG A 65 9.13 6.77 -8.58
C ARG A 65 8.88 5.89 -9.80
N ARG A 66 7.64 5.73 -10.19
CA ARG A 66 7.20 4.86 -11.29
C ARG A 66 7.64 3.40 -11.10
N GLU A 67 7.59 2.93 -9.88
CA GLU A 67 7.95 1.55 -9.52
C GLU A 67 6.69 0.67 -9.50
N ASN A 68 6.70 -0.41 -10.29
CA ASN A 68 5.62 -1.41 -10.31
C ASN A 68 4.23 -0.78 -10.47
N LEU A 69 4.11 0.21 -11.34
CA LEU A 69 2.91 1.05 -11.48
C LEU A 69 1.61 0.26 -11.60
N PRO A 70 1.48 -0.74 -12.49
CA PRO A 70 0.20 -1.44 -12.61
C PRO A 70 -0.23 -2.10 -11.30
N THR A 71 0.70 -2.75 -10.61
CA THR A 71 0.41 -3.44 -9.34
C THR A 71 0.08 -2.46 -8.22
N VAL A 72 0.85 -1.38 -8.12
CA VAL A 72 0.62 -0.32 -7.12
C VAL A 72 -0.74 0.34 -7.32
N LEU A 73 -1.10 0.64 -8.56
CA LEU A 73 -2.41 1.21 -8.90
C LEU A 73 -3.55 0.26 -8.52
N THR A 74 -3.38 -1.03 -8.77
CA THR A 74 -4.36 -2.04 -8.39
C THR A 74 -4.55 -2.09 -6.88
N VAL A 75 -3.47 -2.06 -6.12
CA VAL A 75 -3.53 -2.05 -4.64
C VAL A 75 -4.24 -0.80 -4.14
N LEU A 76 -3.91 0.36 -4.67
CA LEU A 76 -4.56 1.63 -4.29
C LEU A 76 -6.04 1.61 -4.60
N GLY A 77 -6.43 1.07 -5.74
CA GLY A 77 -7.83 0.90 -6.10
C GLY A 77 -8.56 -0.01 -5.11
N SER A 78 -7.92 -1.09 -4.68
CA SER A 78 -8.49 -2.04 -3.72
C SER A 78 -8.62 -1.44 -2.32
N ILE A 79 -7.72 -0.53 -1.92
CA ILE A 79 -7.86 0.22 -0.67
C ILE A 79 -9.12 1.09 -0.73
N GLY A 80 -9.40 1.67 -1.89
CA GLY A 80 -10.68 2.32 -2.13
C GLY A 80 -10.85 3.70 -1.51
N ASP A 81 -9.76 4.43 -1.26
CA ASP A 81 -9.83 5.78 -0.71
C ASP A 81 -10.19 6.79 -1.81
N PRO A 82 -11.38 7.44 -1.75
CA PRO A 82 -11.78 8.43 -2.75
C PRO A 82 -10.84 9.62 -2.86
N ALA A 83 -10.11 9.94 -1.80
CA ALA A 83 -9.13 11.03 -1.80
C ALA A 83 -8.00 10.82 -2.80
N LEU A 84 -7.76 9.57 -3.24
CA LEU A 84 -6.72 9.22 -4.20
C LEU A 84 -7.15 9.38 -5.66
N ILE A 85 -8.44 9.65 -5.91
CA ILE A 85 -8.95 9.77 -7.28
C ILE A 85 -8.14 10.74 -8.14
N PRO A 86 -7.78 11.96 -7.68
CA PRO A 86 -6.99 12.86 -8.52
C PRO A 86 -5.63 12.29 -8.92
N GLN A 87 -4.95 11.62 -8.00
CA GLN A 87 -3.65 11.02 -8.29
C GLN A 87 -3.77 9.87 -9.29
N LEU A 88 -4.80 9.04 -9.17
CA LEU A 88 -5.01 7.92 -10.07
C LEU A 88 -5.41 8.36 -11.46
N ARG A 89 -6.15 9.46 -11.58
CA ARG A 89 -6.54 10.01 -12.88
C ARG A 89 -5.35 10.41 -13.74
N GLN A 90 -4.26 10.82 -13.14
CA GLN A 90 -3.04 11.20 -13.86
C GLN A 90 -2.48 10.03 -14.70
N PHE A 91 -2.79 8.81 -14.32
CA PHE A 91 -2.25 7.63 -14.98
C PHE A 91 -3.19 7.01 -16.02
N THR A 92 -4.42 7.53 -16.16
CA THR A 92 -5.41 6.96 -17.09
C THR A 92 -5.02 7.12 -18.57
N ASN A 93 -4.15 8.07 -18.86
CA ASN A 93 -3.62 8.32 -20.21
C ASN A 93 -2.12 8.05 -20.28
N ASP A 94 -1.60 7.23 -19.38
CA ASP A 94 -0.16 6.91 -19.39
C ASP A 94 0.23 6.25 -20.72
N PRO A 95 1.42 6.55 -21.24
CA PRO A 95 1.90 5.93 -22.50
C PRO A 95 1.99 4.41 -22.43
N ASN A 96 2.22 3.84 -21.24
CA ASN A 96 2.19 2.39 -21.05
C ASN A 96 0.74 1.93 -20.92
N PRO A 97 0.23 1.10 -21.85
CA PRO A 97 -1.17 0.66 -21.82
C PRO A 97 -1.55 -0.15 -20.57
N ASP A 98 -0.60 -0.89 -20.00
CA ASP A 98 -0.84 -1.64 -18.76
C ASP A 98 -1.07 -0.71 -17.56
N VAL A 99 -0.32 0.38 -17.51
CA VAL A 99 -0.48 1.41 -16.48
C VAL A 99 -1.83 2.11 -16.65
N ALA A 100 -2.15 2.54 -17.84
CA ALA A 100 -3.42 3.22 -18.14
C ALA A 100 -4.62 2.34 -17.80
N LYS A 101 -4.55 1.06 -18.14
CA LYS A 101 -5.61 0.10 -17.84
C LYS A 101 -5.77 -0.09 -16.34
N ALA A 102 -4.68 -0.27 -15.62
CA ALA A 102 -4.70 -0.45 -14.17
C ALA A 102 -5.29 0.79 -13.47
N ALA A 103 -4.94 1.98 -13.93
CA ALA A 103 -5.47 3.23 -13.37
C ALA A 103 -6.98 3.33 -13.59
N ARG A 104 -7.47 3.01 -14.80
CA ARG A 104 -8.90 3.04 -15.09
C ARG A 104 -9.67 2.01 -14.26
N GLU A 105 -9.14 0.82 -14.11
CA GLU A 105 -9.75 -0.22 -13.29
C GLU A 105 -9.77 0.17 -11.81
N ALA A 106 -8.67 0.76 -11.31
CA ALA A 106 -8.61 1.24 -9.93
C ALA A 106 -9.67 2.31 -9.66
N LEU A 107 -9.85 3.25 -10.58
CA LEU A 107 -10.88 4.28 -10.44
C LEU A 107 -12.28 3.68 -10.41
N LYS A 108 -12.56 2.68 -11.25
CA LYS A 108 -13.84 1.98 -11.24
C LYS A 108 -14.12 1.32 -9.90
N VAL A 109 -13.11 0.68 -9.31
CA VAL A 109 -13.24 0.03 -7.99
C VAL A 109 -13.58 1.06 -6.92
N ILE A 110 -12.87 2.18 -6.91
CA ILE A 110 -13.11 3.25 -5.93
C ILE A 110 -14.50 3.85 -6.11
N GLU A 111 -14.89 4.17 -7.33
CA GLU A 111 -16.22 4.72 -7.63
C GLU A 111 -17.33 3.76 -7.23
N PHE A 112 -17.16 2.47 -7.49
CA PHE A 112 -18.12 1.45 -7.08
C PHE A 112 -18.25 1.38 -5.56
N SER A 113 -17.13 1.43 -4.84
CA SER A 113 -17.10 1.39 -3.38
C SER A 113 -17.82 2.60 -2.75
N THR A 114 -17.71 3.77 -3.38
CA THR A 114 -18.33 5.00 -2.84
C THR A 114 -19.83 5.06 -3.09
N LYS A 115 -20.35 4.31 -4.05
CA LYS A 115 -21.79 4.28 -4.36
C LYS A 115 -22.58 3.32 -3.44
N THR A 116 -21.90 2.47 -2.70
CA THR A 116 -22.52 1.56 -1.75
C THR A 116 -22.29 1.99 -0.31
#